data_eed8aa5fe82d064b4ab0971a489e36b0
#
_entry.id   eed8aa5fe82d064b4ab0971a489e36b0
#
_cell.length_a   1.000
_cell.length_b   1.000
_cell.length_c   1.000
_cell.angle_alpha   90.00
_cell.angle_beta   90.00
_cell.angle_gamma   90.00
#
_symmetry.space_group_name_H-M   'P 1'
#
loop_
_entity.id
_entity.type
_entity.pdbx_description
1 polymer ?
#
loop_
_entity_poly.entity_id
_entity_poly.type
_entity_poly.pdbx_seq_one_letter_code
_entity_poly.pdbx_strand_id
1 'polypeptide(L)'
;MTNEQLVRQYYDGDDAALEKLYHKNIGLIRGIAKEAAAEFNCLIMEQHHPNQCSAYTKTILDDLCGEGAVELLTRIQSREYDESRAVLTTYLYPHLKGRMTRWLEQNIGCMALSKDEMGAIRQAQGLYHAAWKDTGEIAEELGISEARVSRYVRYNTHFL
;
A
#
# COMPACT_ATOMS: atom_id res chain seq x y z
N MET A 1 15.69 6.20 -24.07
CA MET A 1 15.05 4.88 -24.21
C MET A 1 13.78 4.86 -23.38
N THR A 2 12.67 4.43 -23.93
CA THR A 2 11.40 4.36 -23.22
C THR A 2 11.32 3.12 -22.31
N ASN A 3 10.35 3.08 -21.39
CA ASN A 3 10.11 1.91 -20.56
C ASN A 3 9.79 0.68 -21.41
N GLU A 4 8.96 0.86 -22.43
CA GLU A 4 8.52 -0.21 -23.33
C GLU A 4 9.71 -0.78 -24.13
N GLN A 5 10.64 0.07 -24.57
CA GLN A 5 11.85 -0.38 -25.24
C GLN A 5 12.75 -1.22 -24.31
N LEU A 6 12.88 -0.82 -23.04
CA LEU A 6 13.65 -1.58 -22.06
C LEU A 6 12.98 -2.94 -21.75
N VAL A 7 11.67 -2.98 -21.67
CA VAL A 7 10.93 -4.25 -21.47
C VAL A 7 11.16 -5.20 -22.66
N ARG A 8 11.09 -4.69 -23.89
CA ARG A 8 11.38 -5.51 -25.09
C ARG A 8 12.79 -6.07 -25.04
N GLN A 9 13.80 -5.22 -24.75
CA GLN A 9 15.19 -5.68 -24.63
C GLN A 9 15.34 -6.78 -23.60
N TYR A 10 14.68 -6.63 -22.45
CA TYR A 10 14.68 -7.68 -21.42
C TYR A 10 14.01 -8.98 -21.93
N TYR A 11 12.87 -8.87 -22.60
CA TYR A 11 12.18 -10.04 -23.17
C TYR A 11 12.97 -10.72 -24.28
N ASP A 12 13.83 -9.97 -24.99
CA ASP A 12 14.75 -10.50 -26.00
C ASP A 12 16.03 -11.10 -25.40
N GLY A 13 16.20 -11.05 -24.08
CA GLY A 13 17.28 -11.72 -23.36
C GLY A 13 18.37 -10.80 -22.80
N ASP A 14 18.19 -9.47 -22.85
CA ASP A 14 19.13 -8.52 -22.22
C ASP A 14 18.76 -8.30 -20.75
N ASP A 15 19.39 -9.05 -19.87
CA ASP A 15 19.16 -8.93 -18.42
C ASP A 15 19.55 -7.56 -17.85
N ALA A 16 20.51 -6.86 -18.49
CA ALA A 16 20.89 -5.51 -18.06
C ALA A 16 19.77 -4.48 -18.27
N ALA A 17 18.85 -4.74 -19.19
CA ALA A 17 17.69 -3.88 -19.39
C ALA A 17 16.75 -3.83 -18.17
N LEU A 18 16.67 -4.90 -17.40
CA LEU A 18 15.86 -4.96 -16.19
C LEU A 18 16.38 -4.00 -15.11
N GLU A 19 17.68 -3.93 -14.90
CA GLU A 19 18.31 -2.99 -13.96
C GLU A 19 18.09 -1.53 -14.41
N LYS A 20 18.26 -1.24 -15.69
CA LYS A 20 17.98 0.09 -16.25
C LYS A 20 16.52 0.48 -16.07
N LEU A 21 15.61 -0.47 -16.27
CA LEU A 21 14.18 -0.26 -16.08
C LEU A 21 13.85 0.08 -14.62
N TYR A 22 14.43 -0.64 -13.66
CA TYR A 22 14.29 -0.34 -12.24
C TYR A 22 14.78 1.07 -11.91
N HIS A 23 15.99 1.43 -12.29
CA HIS A 23 16.54 2.76 -12.03
C HIS A 23 15.71 3.88 -12.65
N LYS A 24 15.19 3.67 -13.84
CA LYS A 24 14.32 4.64 -14.51
C LYS A 24 13.01 4.88 -13.78
N ASN A 25 12.49 3.89 -13.05
CA ASN A 25 11.20 3.93 -12.39
C ASN A 25 11.28 4.12 -10.85
N ILE A 26 12.46 4.40 -10.30
CA ILE A 26 12.61 4.70 -8.87
C ILE A 26 11.71 5.86 -8.44
N GLY A 27 11.60 6.91 -9.25
CA GLY A 27 10.73 8.06 -8.97
C GLY A 27 9.26 7.69 -8.90
N LEU A 28 8.80 6.81 -9.79
CA LEU A 28 7.44 6.27 -9.75
C LEU A 28 7.19 5.47 -8.46
N ILE A 29 8.10 4.58 -8.11
CA ILE A 29 8.01 3.76 -6.89
C ILE A 29 7.94 4.65 -5.65
N ARG A 30 8.81 5.66 -5.54
CA ARG A 30 8.81 6.63 -4.42
C ARG A 30 7.53 7.44 -4.35
N GLY A 31 7.01 7.88 -5.49
CA GLY A 31 5.75 8.63 -5.56
C GLY A 31 4.57 7.82 -5.04
N ILE A 32 4.47 6.56 -5.47
CA ILE A 32 3.41 5.64 -5.01
C ILE A 32 3.59 5.30 -3.53
N ALA A 33 4.82 5.11 -3.05
CA ALA A 33 5.10 4.87 -1.64
C ALA A 33 4.64 6.04 -0.74
N LYS A 34 4.91 7.27 -1.15
CA LYS A 34 4.42 8.47 -0.45
C LYS A 34 2.90 8.56 -0.45
N GLU A 35 2.26 8.27 -1.56
CA GLU A 35 0.80 8.24 -1.68
C GLU A 35 0.19 7.19 -0.75
N ALA A 36 0.69 5.97 -0.77
CA ALA A 36 0.23 4.90 0.10
C ALA A 36 0.44 5.23 1.59
N ALA A 37 1.61 5.74 1.95
CA ALA A 37 1.92 6.16 3.32
C ALA A 37 1.02 7.30 3.80
N ALA A 38 0.71 8.28 2.94
CA ALA A 38 -0.17 9.38 3.26
C ALA A 38 -1.60 8.93 3.59
N GLU A 39 -2.12 7.93 2.89
CA GLU A 39 -3.43 7.33 3.18
C GLU A 39 -3.48 6.66 4.55
N PHE A 40 -2.36 6.10 5.01
CA PHE A 40 -2.21 5.49 6.34
C PHE A 40 -1.82 6.48 7.43
N ASN A 41 -1.32 7.66 7.07
CA ASN A 41 -0.75 8.63 8.00
C ASN A 41 -1.76 9.12 9.05
N CYS A 42 -3.04 9.17 8.70
CA CYS A 42 -4.11 9.50 9.66
C CYS A 42 -4.18 8.53 10.84
N LEU A 43 -3.93 7.24 10.61
CA LEU A 43 -3.94 6.21 11.67
C LEU A 43 -2.64 6.23 12.48
N ILE A 44 -1.52 6.54 11.85
CA ILE A 44 -0.20 6.63 12.51
C ILE A 44 -0.11 7.90 13.36
N MET A 45 -0.58 9.04 12.84
CA MET A 45 -0.48 10.35 13.49
C MET A 45 -1.40 10.48 14.72
N GLU A 46 -2.51 9.77 14.76
CA GLU A 46 -3.41 9.78 15.92
C GLU A 46 -2.81 9.07 17.15
N GLN A 47 -1.77 8.25 16.98
CA GLN A 47 -1.24 7.38 18.01
C GLN A 47 0.19 7.67 18.48
N HIS A 48 0.95 8.45 17.73
CA HIS A 48 2.35 8.74 18.04
C HIS A 48 2.61 10.22 18.24
N HIS A 49 3.48 10.56 19.20
CA HIS A 49 3.97 11.92 19.39
C HIS A 49 4.64 12.45 18.11
N PRO A 50 4.44 13.73 17.75
CA PRO A 50 4.95 14.33 16.51
C PRO A 50 6.45 14.11 16.25
N ASN A 51 7.26 14.01 17.32
CA ASN A 51 8.71 13.83 17.22
C ASN A 51 9.15 12.40 16.88
N GLN A 52 8.28 11.42 17.04
CA GLN A 52 8.58 10.01 16.68
C GLN A 52 8.13 9.66 15.26
N CYS A 53 7.23 10.45 14.68
CA CYS A 53 6.65 10.18 13.37
C CYS A 53 7.65 10.34 12.22
N SER A 54 8.63 11.25 12.28
CA SER A 54 9.50 11.54 11.13
C SER A 54 10.50 10.41 10.83
N ALA A 55 11.15 9.85 11.85
CA ALA A 55 12.09 8.73 11.68
C ALA A 55 11.35 7.44 11.30
N TYR A 56 10.20 7.20 11.91
CA TYR A 56 9.35 6.06 11.61
C TYR A 56 8.77 6.12 10.19
N THR A 57 8.31 7.30 9.77
CA THR A 57 7.82 7.51 8.40
C THR A 57 8.89 7.26 7.35
N LYS A 58 10.13 7.67 7.61
CA LYS A 58 11.26 7.41 6.70
C LYS A 58 11.54 5.91 6.56
N THR A 59 11.55 5.18 7.65
CA THR A 59 11.74 3.71 7.63
C THR A 59 10.62 3.02 6.86
N ILE A 60 9.37 3.44 7.05
CA ILE A 60 8.22 2.92 6.31
C ILE A 60 8.36 3.20 4.81
N LEU A 61 8.74 4.41 4.43
CA LEU A 61 8.93 4.76 3.01
C LEU A 61 10.03 3.92 2.37
N ASP A 62 11.13 3.67 3.07
CA ASP A 62 12.21 2.81 2.58
C ASP A 62 11.74 1.37 2.39
N ASP A 63 10.98 0.83 3.33
CA ASP A 63 10.38 -0.50 3.23
C ASP A 63 9.37 -0.60 2.08
N LEU A 64 8.52 0.41 1.91
CA LEU A 64 7.57 0.47 0.79
C LEU A 64 8.29 0.55 -0.56
N CYS A 65 9.38 1.30 -0.65
CA CYS A 65 10.19 1.35 -1.87
C CYS A 65 10.81 -0.01 -2.18
N GLY A 66 11.25 -0.75 -1.17
CA GLY A 66 11.72 -2.13 -1.32
C GLY A 66 10.62 -3.06 -1.84
N GLU A 67 9.43 -2.98 -1.28
CA GLU A 67 8.26 -3.74 -1.74
C GLU A 67 7.88 -3.40 -3.19
N GLY A 68 7.90 -2.12 -3.52
CA GLY A 68 7.64 -1.65 -4.88
C GLY A 68 8.67 -2.14 -5.90
N ALA A 69 9.95 -2.15 -5.52
CA ALA A 69 11.02 -2.69 -6.35
C ALA A 69 10.82 -4.18 -6.65
N VAL A 70 10.50 -4.97 -5.63
CA VAL A 70 10.21 -6.42 -5.79
C VAL A 70 9.01 -6.64 -6.70
N GLU A 71 7.94 -5.86 -6.54
CA GLU A 71 6.75 -5.98 -7.37
C GLU A 71 7.02 -5.62 -8.83
N LEU A 72 7.76 -4.54 -9.08
CA LEU A 72 8.17 -4.16 -10.44
C LEU A 72 8.94 -5.30 -11.12
N LEU A 73 9.96 -5.83 -10.46
CA LEU A 73 10.76 -6.92 -10.98
C LEU A 73 9.92 -8.18 -11.23
N THR A 74 9.06 -8.53 -10.29
CA THR A 74 8.17 -9.69 -10.39
C THR A 74 7.22 -9.58 -11.58
N ARG A 75 6.63 -8.39 -11.80
CA ARG A 75 5.69 -8.16 -12.92
C ARG A 75 6.38 -8.21 -14.27
N ILE A 76 7.57 -7.68 -14.38
CA ILE A 76 8.33 -7.75 -15.65
C ILE A 76 8.83 -9.17 -15.92
N GLN A 77 9.30 -9.87 -14.89
CA GLN A 77 9.76 -11.26 -15.00
C GLN A 77 8.64 -12.24 -15.34
N SER A 78 7.41 -11.97 -14.93
CA SER A 78 6.25 -12.80 -15.27
C SER A 78 5.88 -12.77 -16.74
N ARG A 79 6.38 -11.78 -17.50
CA ARG A 79 6.09 -11.56 -18.92
C ARG A 79 4.62 -11.37 -19.26
N GLU A 80 3.82 -10.93 -18.30
CA GLU A 80 2.39 -10.66 -18.48
C GLU A 80 2.09 -9.25 -19.03
N TYR A 81 3.08 -8.36 -19.00
CA TYR A 81 2.90 -7.02 -19.51
C TYR A 81 2.80 -7.02 -21.04
N ASP A 82 1.76 -6.35 -21.53
CA ASP A 82 1.49 -6.17 -22.95
C ASP A 82 1.39 -4.67 -23.28
N GLU A 83 2.39 -4.15 -23.98
CA GLU A 83 2.48 -2.73 -24.36
C GLU A 83 1.34 -2.27 -25.29
N SER A 84 0.65 -3.19 -25.97
CA SER A 84 -0.48 -2.85 -26.82
C SER A 84 -1.71 -2.43 -26.04
N ARG A 85 -1.79 -2.80 -24.75
CA ARG A 85 -2.92 -2.52 -23.88
C ARG A 85 -2.76 -1.24 -23.05
N ALA A 86 -1.56 -1.00 -22.55
CA ALA A 86 -1.28 0.17 -21.72
C ALA A 86 0.22 0.47 -21.67
N VAL A 87 0.58 1.73 -21.41
CA VAL A 87 1.95 2.09 -21.08
C VAL A 87 2.36 1.46 -19.76
N LEU A 88 3.65 1.17 -19.59
CA LEU A 88 4.16 0.43 -18.43
C LEU A 88 3.78 1.06 -17.09
N THR A 89 3.88 2.38 -16.97
CA THR A 89 3.54 3.08 -15.72
C THR A 89 2.08 2.90 -15.32
N THR A 90 1.17 2.92 -16.28
CA THR A 90 -0.26 2.66 -16.05
C THR A 90 -0.51 1.21 -15.62
N TYR A 91 0.18 0.27 -16.24
CA TYR A 91 0.10 -1.14 -15.87
C TYR A 91 0.66 -1.40 -14.47
N LEU A 92 1.80 -0.82 -14.12
CA LEU A 92 2.46 -1.04 -12.84
C LEU A 92 1.75 -0.38 -11.65
N TYR A 93 1.12 0.77 -11.83
CA TYR A 93 0.55 1.55 -10.74
C TYR A 93 -0.35 0.75 -9.80
N PRO A 94 -1.39 0.04 -10.27
CA PRO A 94 -2.26 -0.72 -9.38
C PRO A 94 -1.54 -1.88 -8.69
N HIS A 95 -0.56 -2.50 -9.33
CA HIS A 95 0.23 -3.57 -8.74
C HIS A 95 1.14 -3.07 -7.63
N LEU A 96 1.87 -1.98 -7.87
CA LEU A 96 2.73 -1.35 -6.88
C LEU A 96 1.92 -0.82 -5.69
N LYS A 97 0.84 -0.09 -5.98
CA LYS A 97 -0.05 0.47 -4.96
C LYS A 97 -0.68 -0.63 -4.11
N GLY A 98 -1.19 -1.67 -4.73
CA GLY A 98 -1.82 -2.80 -4.04
C GLY A 98 -0.86 -3.54 -3.14
N ARG A 99 0.38 -3.78 -3.58
CA ARG A 99 1.39 -4.43 -2.75
C ARG A 99 1.80 -3.58 -1.56
N MET A 100 2.04 -2.28 -1.77
CA MET A 100 2.41 -1.34 -0.71
C MET A 100 1.29 -1.20 0.32
N THR A 101 0.04 -1.09 -0.12
CA THR A 101 -1.12 -1.01 0.77
C THR A 101 -1.26 -2.26 1.62
N ARG A 102 -1.13 -3.45 1.04
CA ARG A 102 -1.15 -4.72 1.79
C ARG A 102 -0.02 -4.81 2.80
N TRP A 103 1.19 -4.37 2.43
CA TRP A 103 2.31 -4.34 3.36
C TRP A 103 2.03 -3.44 4.56
N LEU A 104 1.47 -2.24 4.32
CA LEU A 104 1.05 -1.31 5.38
C LEU A 104 0.00 -1.92 6.30
N GLU A 105 -1.02 -2.54 5.75
CA GLU A 105 -2.07 -3.22 6.51
C GLU A 105 -1.50 -4.34 7.38
N GLN A 106 -0.58 -5.11 6.84
CA GLN A 106 0.01 -6.26 7.53
C GLN A 106 1.01 -5.88 8.61
N ASN A 107 1.85 -4.89 8.36
CA ASN A 107 2.98 -4.59 9.23
C ASN A 107 2.71 -3.42 10.18
N ILE A 108 2.05 -2.38 9.72
CA ILE A 108 1.79 -1.18 10.52
C ILE A 108 0.54 -1.33 11.36
N GLY A 109 -0.49 -1.98 10.83
CA GLY A 109 -1.69 -2.27 11.57
C GLY A 109 -1.40 -2.99 12.90
N CYS A 110 -0.50 -3.97 12.87
CA CYS A 110 -0.13 -4.75 14.06
C CYS A 110 0.83 -4.02 15.02
N MET A 111 1.69 -3.14 14.50
CA MET A 111 2.76 -2.51 15.28
C MET A 111 2.38 -1.14 15.84
N ALA A 112 1.46 -0.43 15.20
CA ALA A 112 1.11 0.94 15.53
C ALA A 112 -0.19 1.09 16.34
N LEU A 113 -0.99 0.03 16.45
CA LEU A 113 -2.30 0.09 17.09
C LEU A 113 -2.25 -0.39 18.55
N SER A 114 -2.91 0.36 19.43
CA SER A 114 -3.15 -0.08 20.80
C SER A 114 -4.12 -1.28 20.82
N LYS A 115 -4.14 -2.01 21.94
CA LYS A 115 -5.09 -3.11 22.15
C LYS A 115 -6.56 -2.67 22.03
N ASP A 116 -6.85 -1.47 22.50
CA ASP A 116 -8.20 -0.89 22.45
C ASP A 116 -8.59 -0.54 21.02
N GLU A 117 -7.66 0.00 20.24
CA GLU A 117 -7.85 0.31 18.82
C GLU A 117 -8.07 -0.96 17.99
N MET A 118 -7.30 -2.00 18.23
CA MET A 118 -7.52 -3.32 17.59
C MET A 118 -8.89 -3.89 17.92
N GLY A 119 -9.35 -3.74 19.16
CA GLY A 119 -10.70 -4.13 19.58
C GLY A 119 -11.79 -3.35 18.85
N ALA A 120 -11.63 -2.04 18.69
CA ALA A 120 -12.55 -1.18 17.95
C ALA A 120 -12.63 -1.56 16.46
N ILE A 121 -11.49 -1.88 15.83
CA ILE A 121 -11.45 -2.35 14.45
C ILE A 121 -12.22 -3.66 14.28
N ARG A 122 -11.99 -4.63 15.13
CA ARG A 122 -12.74 -5.91 15.12
C ARG A 122 -14.24 -5.71 15.27
N GLN A 123 -14.64 -4.83 16.19
CA GLN A 123 -16.03 -4.49 16.44
C GLN A 123 -16.68 -3.84 15.20
N ALA A 124 -16.00 -2.84 14.59
CA ALA A 124 -16.48 -2.18 13.39
C ALA A 124 -16.62 -3.17 12.22
N GLN A 125 -15.66 -4.04 12.03
CA GLN A 125 -15.72 -5.05 10.96
C GLN A 125 -16.80 -6.09 11.20
N GLY A 126 -17.01 -6.51 12.43
CA GLY A 126 -18.11 -7.41 12.78
C GLY A 126 -19.48 -6.80 12.48
N LEU A 127 -19.68 -5.54 12.85
CA LEU A 127 -20.92 -4.82 12.57
C LEU A 127 -21.14 -4.60 11.05
N TYR A 128 -20.09 -4.35 10.31
CA TYR A 128 -20.18 -4.14 8.88
C TYR A 128 -20.41 -5.43 8.10
N HIS A 129 -19.61 -6.46 8.34
CA HIS A 129 -19.64 -7.70 7.55
C HIS A 129 -20.67 -8.71 8.03
N ALA A 130 -20.90 -8.82 9.33
CA ALA A 130 -21.83 -9.81 9.91
C ALA A 130 -23.23 -9.25 10.18
N ALA A 131 -23.32 -8.02 10.66
CA ALA A 131 -24.61 -7.38 11.01
C ALA A 131 -25.16 -6.48 9.88
N TRP A 132 -24.44 -6.31 8.78
CA TRP A 132 -24.84 -5.53 7.59
C TRP A 132 -25.18 -4.07 7.89
N LYS A 133 -24.60 -3.49 8.93
CA LYS A 133 -24.79 -2.08 9.28
C LYS A 133 -23.98 -1.18 8.36
N ASP A 134 -24.51 0.01 8.04
CA ASP A 134 -23.75 1.00 7.28
C ASP A 134 -22.74 1.74 8.20
N THR A 135 -21.84 2.51 7.57
CA THR A 135 -20.78 3.21 8.29
C THR A 135 -21.30 4.27 9.25
N GLY A 136 -22.43 4.91 8.94
CA GLY A 136 -23.09 5.89 9.82
C GLY A 136 -23.67 5.25 11.08
N GLU A 137 -24.36 4.13 10.96
CA GLU A 137 -24.90 3.36 12.08
C GLU A 137 -23.80 2.84 13.00
N ILE A 138 -22.70 2.35 12.44
CA ILE A 138 -21.53 1.88 13.19
C ILE A 138 -20.87 3.05 13.94
N ALA A 139 -20.74 4.20 13.30
CA ALA A 139 -20.18 5.41 13.91
C ALA A 139 -20.97 5.85 15.14
N GLU A 140 -22.30 5.84 15.07
CA GLU A 140 -23.17 6.13 16.21
C GLU A 140 -23.01 5.10 17.31
N GLU A 141 -23.01 3.81 16.99
CA GLU A 141 -22.92 2.72 17.96
C GLU A 141 -21.58 2.69 18.70
N LEU A 142 -20.49 2.95 18.00
CA LEU A 142 -19.15 2.96 18.60
C LEU A 142 -18.71 4.32 19.15
N GLY A 143 -19.45 5.39 18.88
CA GLY A 143 -19.12 6.74 19.33
C GLY A 143 -17.86 7.31 18.68
N ILE A 144 -17.58 6.94 17.42
CA ILE A 144 -16.45 7.40 16.61
C ILE A 144 -16.93 8.04 15.32
N SER A 145 -16.03 8.73 14.60
CA SER A 145 -16.38 9.37 13.32
C SER A 145 -16.64 8.33 12.23
N GLU A 146 -17.52 8.65 11.30
CA GLU A 146 -17.81 7.81 10.14
C GLU A 146 -16.55 7.60 9.25
N ALA A 147 -15.69 8.62 9.13
CA ALA A 147 -14.41 8.50 8.45
C ALA A 147 -13.49 7.45 9.10
N ARG A 148 -13.50 7.36 10.43
CA ARG A 148 -12.75 6.35 11.17
C ARG A 148 -13.32 4.95 10.95
N VAL A 149 -14.64 4.80 10.95
CA VAL A 149 -15.31 3.53 10.63
C VAL A 149 -14.94 3.05 9.22
N SER A 150 -14.98 3.94 8.24
CA SER A 150 -14.63 3.61 6.85
C SER A 150 -13.18 3.10 6.71
N ARG A 151 -12.25 3.58 7.55
CA ARG A 151 -10.88 3.07 7.61
C ARG A 151 -10.82 1.71 8.30
N TYR A 152 -11.48 1.53 9.41
CA TYR A 152 -11.49 0.29 10.18
C TYR A 152 -12.05 -0.89 9.39
N VAL A 153 -13.10 -0.66 8.62
CA VAL A 153 -13.72 -1.68 7.77
C VAL A 153 -12.76 -2.20 6.69
N ARG A 154 -11.86 -1.35 6.21
CA ARG A 154 -10.85 -1.71 5.21
C ARG A 154 -9.61 -2.39 5.78
N TYR A 155 -9.45 -2.42 7.10
CA TYR A 155 -8.28 -3.02 7.75
C TYR A 155 -8.23 -4.54 7.52
N ASN A 156 -7.03 -5.06 7.27
CA ASN A 156 -6.84 -6.51 7.18
C ASN A 156 -6.70 -7.09 8.60
N THR A 157 -7.67 -7.90 9.01
CA THR A 157 -7.72 -8.49 10.35
C THR A 157 -6.99 -9.81 10.49
N HIS A 158 -6.39 -10.34 9.43
CA HIS A 158 -5.68 -11.62 9.50
C HIS A 158 -4.52 -11.63 10.51
N PHE A 159 -4.04 -10.46 10.92
CA PHE A 159 -2.93 -10.28 11.86
C PHE A 159 -3.37 -9.71 13.22
N LEU A 160 -4.64 -9.54 13.42
CA LEU A 160 -5.22 -9.14 14.69
C LEU A 160 -5.68 -10.41 15.44
#